data_82a98024a392eec53c2a8066a41a0034
#
_entry.id   82a98024a392eec53c2a8066a41a0034
#
_cell.length_a   1.000
_cell.length_b   1.000
_cell.length_c   1.000
_cell.angle_alpha   90.00
_cell.angle_beta   90.00
_cell.angle_gamma   90.00
#
_symmetry.space_group_name_H-M   'P 1'
#
loop_
_entity.id
_entity.type
_entity.pdbx_description
1 polymer ?
#
loop_
_entity_poly.entity_id
_entity_poly.type
_entity_poly.pdbx_seq_one_letter_code
_entity_poly.pdbx_strand_id
1 'polypeptide(L)'
;MSLPTKARVVIIGGGVIGCSVAYHLAKLGWKDVVLLERRQLTSGTTWHAAGLIAQLRATKNMTKLAKYSQELYGNLAAETGVETGFKRCGSITVALTDERLEEINRQAAMARSFGVEAESISPDEVKARYEHLNIEGVTGGVYLPLDGQGDPANIALALAKGARQNGALVKEGYAVTSIQKDGRRATGVTWQDKAGETGTIEAEHVVNCGGMWGHGIGRMAGVNVPLHACEHFYIVTEAIPGLTQMPVLRVPDECAYYKEDAGKMLLGAFEPVSKPWTLDIPKDFEFDQLPEDFDHFEPILENAVNRMPMLAEAGIHTFFNGPESFTPDDAYHLGLAPEMDNFWVAAGFNSIGIQSAGGAGSALAQWMDEGQKPFDLGDVDISRMQPFQGNKTYLFERSKETLGLLYADHFPYLQKATARGVRRTPFHSHLLERGAVMGEIAGWERANWFAREGQSPEYQYSWQRQNFFDNVREEHMAVRTGVGMYDM
;
A
#
# COMPACT_ATOMS: atom_id res chain seq x y z
N MET A 1 24.00 17.67 19.22
CA MET A 1 23.63 16.86 20.39
C MET A 1 23.97 15.42 20.07
N SER A 2 24.68 14.74 20.97
CA SER A 2 24.95 13.30 20.90
C SER A 2 23.65 12.50 20.99
N LEU A 3 23.63 11.28 20.47
CA LEU A 3 22.51 10.36 20.69
C LEU A 3 22.41 9.94 22.17
N PRO A 4 21.20 9.73 22.71
CA PRO A 4 21.04 9.21 24.06
C PRO A 4 21.48 7.73 24.13
N THR A 5 21.86 7.27 25.29
CA THR A 5 22.16 5.85 25.54
C THR A 5 20.93 5.03 25.83
N LYS A 6 19.79 5.67 26.16
CA LYS A 6 18.49 5.05 26.46
C LYS A 6 17.36 5.80 25.79
N ALA A 7 16.33 5.06 25.38
CA ALA A 7 15.10 5.61 24.82
C ALA A 7 13.90 4.77 25.28
N ARG A 8 12.70 5.36 25.35
CA ARG A 8 11.46 4.59 25.48
C ARG A 8 11.17 3.84 24.18
N VAL A 9 11.39 4.51 23.03
CA VAL A 9 11.21 3.90 21.72
C VAL A 9 12.27 4.37 20.73
N VAL A 10 12.79 3.42 19.93
CA VAL A 10 13.58 3.71 18.75
C VAL A 10 12.78 3.35 17.50
N ILE A 11 12.56 4.35 16.64
CA ILE A 11 11.88 4.22 15.34
C ILE A 11 12.96 4.20 14.27
N ILE A 12 12.96 3.17 13.42
CA ILE A 12 13.94 2.93 12.36
C ILE A 12 13.35 3.32 11.02
N GLY A 13 13.85 4.40 10.40
CA GLY A 13 13.43 4.93 9.11
C GLY A 13 12.72 6.27 9.20
N GLY A 14 13.20 7.24 8.41
CA GLY A 14 12.72 8.63 8.34
C GLY A 14 11.84 8.94 7.12
N GLY A 15 11.16 7.94 6.57
CA GLY A 15 10.09 8.15 5.60
C GLY A 15 8.81 8.68 6.26
N VAL A 16 7.77 8.93 5.46
CA VAL A 16 6.50 9.46 5.94
C VAL A 16 5.88 8.63 7.07
N ILE A 17 6.05 7.30 7.04
CA ILE A 17 5.51 6.38 8.05
C ILE A 17 6.23 6.57 9.39
N GLY A 18 7.57 6.51 9.40
CA GLY A 18 8.33 6.70 10.65
C GLY A 18 8.15 8.09 11.25
N CYS A 19 8.11 9.14 10.40
CA CYS A 19 7.81 10.50 10.83
C CYS A 19 6.40 10.59 11.45
N SER A 20 5.42 9.87 10.89
CA SER A 20 4.05 9.83 11.44
C SER A 20 3.99 9.11 12.79
N VAL A 21 4.66 7.96 12.93
CA VAL A 21 4.74 7.24 14.22
C VAL A 21 5.39 8.12 15.29
N ALA A 22 6.53 8.76 14.97
CA ALA A 22 7.23 9.66 15.89
C ALA A 22 6.35 10.85 16.32
N TYR A 23 5.63 11.45 15.35
CA TYR A 23 4.70 12.56 15.61
C TYR A 23 3.59 12.14 16.57
N HIS A 24 2.93 11.03 16.32
CA HIS A 24 1.80 10.60 17.13
C HIS A 24 2.20 10.15 18.53
N LEU A 25 3.31 9.42 18.69
CA LEU A 25 3.83 9.03 20.00
C LEU A 25 4.21 10.27 20.83
N ALA A 26 4.92 11.23 20.23
CA ALA A 26 5.27 12.47 20.91
C ALA A 26 4.03 13.30 21.27
N LYS A 27 3.03 13.35 20.39
CA LYS A 27 1.75 14.06 20.62
C LYS A 27 0.90 13.42 21.73
N LEU A 28 0.99 12.08 21.92
CA LEU A 28 0.42 11.35 23.06
C LEU A 28 1.19 11.62 24.38
N GLY A 29 2.29 12.37 24.31
CA GLY A 29 3.07 12.74 25.50
C GLY A 29 4.21 11.78 25.83
N TRP A 30 4.52 10.81 24.95
CA TRP A 30 5.68 9.95 25.13
C TRP A 30 6.95 10.77 25.19
N LYS A 31 7.80 10.47 26.17
CA LYS A 31 9.16 11.02 26.27
C LYS A 31 10.16 10.03 25.70
N ASP A 32 11.35 10.53 25.39
CA ASP A 32 12.46 9.73 24.89
C ASP A 32 12.10 8.91 23.62
N VAL A 33 11.34 9.55 22.73
CA VAL A 33 11.05 9.07 21.37
C VAL A 33 12.24 9.41 20.49
N VAL A 34 12.91 8.40 19.92
CA VAL A 34 14.07 8.58 19.03
C VAL A 34 13.77 7.97 17.67
N LEU A 35 13.83 8.79 16.62
CA LEU A 35 13.79 8.32 15.24
C LEU A 35 15.20 8.40 14.64
N LEU A 36 15.66 7.29 14.08
CA LEU A 36 16.94 7.18 13.38
C LEU A 36 16.69 6.95 11.88
N GLU A 37 17.19 7.87 11.07
CA GLU A 37 17.25 7.75 9.61
C GLU A 37 18.71 7.57 9.18
N ARG A 38 18.96 6.56 8.35
CA ARG A 38 20.33 6.22 7.89
C ARG A 38 20.97 7.27 7.02
N ARG A 39 20.16 8.03 6.27
CA ARG A 39 20.59 9.06 5.31
C ARG A 39 19.93 10.39 5.63
N GLN A 40 19.01 10.83 4.79
CA GLN A 40 18.17 12.01 4.97
C GLN A 40 16.70 11.59 5.10
N LEU A 41 15.93 12.40 5.79
CA LEU A 41 14.47 12.19 5.80
C LEU A 41 13.94 12.11 4.37
N THR A 42 12.98 11.24 4.14
CA THR A 42 12.31 11.01 2.85
C THR A 42 13.13 10.27 1.78
N SER A 43 14.43 10.06 1.95
CA SER A 43 15.35 9.57 0.90
C SER A 43 15.08 8.17 0.33
N GLY A 44 14.16 7.41 0.94
CA GLY A 44 13.66 6.13 0.40
C GLY A 44 12.56 6.35 -0.64
N THR A 45 11.39 5.71 -0.45
CA THR A 45 10.23 5.80 -1.38
C THR A 45 9.45 7.12 -1.25
N THR A 46 9.51 7.80 -0.11
CA THR A 46 8.63 8.95 0.18
C THR A 46 8.81 10.11 -0.80
N TRP A 47 10.05 10.46 -1.18
CA TRP A 47 10.34 11.65 -1.99
C TRP A 47 9.76 11.58 -3.42
N HIS A 48 9.64 10.37 -3.96
CA HIS A 48 9.17 10.16 -5.33
C HIS A 48 7.73 9.70 -5.44
N ALA A 49 7.01 9.58 -4.32
CA ALA A 49 5.61 9.17 -4.34
C ALA A 49 4.74 10.21 -5.09
N ALA A 50 3.75 9.74 -5.85
CA ALA A 50 2.87 10.62 -6.64
C ALA A 50 2.03 11.59 -5.78
N GLY A 51 1.82 11.29 -4.50
CA GLY A 51 1.14 12.18 -3.57
C GLY A 51 -0.38 12.23 -3.71
N LEU A 52 -1.01 11.18 -4.24
CA LEU A 52 -2.46 11.04 -4.27
C LEU A 52 -2.99 10.76 -2.86
N ILE A 53 -4.05 11.46 -2.46
CA ILE A 53 -4.64 11.35 -1.12
C ILE A 53 -6.14 11.10 -1.25
N ALA A 54 -6.52 9.83 -1.13
CA ALA A 54 -7.89 9.36 -1.22
C ALA A 54 -8.40 8.85 0.14
N GLN A 55 -9.68 9.07 0.42
CA GLN A 55 -10.32 8.64 1.67
C GLN A 55 -10.80 7.19 1.62
N LEU A 56 -11.45 6.79 0.53
CA LEU A 56 -12.09 5.49 0.42
C LEU A 56 -11.07 4.35 0.29
N ARG A 57 -11.27 3.30 1.10
CA ARG A 57 -10.53 2.04 1.04
C ARG A 57 -11.51 0.86 1.08
N ALA A 58 -11.00 -0.35 0.86
CA ALA A 58 -11.80 -1.57 0.75
C ALA A 58 -12.66 -1.89 1.99
N THR A 59 -12.26 -1.44 3.17
CA THR A 59 -13.02 -1.67 4.42
C THR A 59 -13.25 -0.37 5.18
N LYS A 60 -14.22 -0.40 6.11
CA LYS A 60 -14.53 0.75 6.97
C LYS A 60 -13.33 1.17 7.81
N ASN A 61 -12.58 0.21 8.36
CA ASN A 61 -11.44 0.52 9.23
C ASN A 61 -10.26 1.10 8.45
N MET A 62 -10.00 0.58 7.25
CA MET A 62 -9.00 1.15 6.35
C MET A 62 -9.40 2.55 5.86
N THR A 63 -10.68 2.76 5.57
CA THR A 63 -11.23 4.09 5.23
C THR A 63 -11.07 5.07 6.40
N LYS A 64 -11.28 4.63 7.64
CA LYS A 64 -11.05 5.45 8.84
C LYS A 64 -9.59 5.94 8.93
N LEU A 65 -8.62 5.07 8.63
CA LEU A 65 -7.20 5.43 8.62
C LEU A 65 -6.86 6.45 7.52
N ALA A 66 -7.34 6.22 6.30
CA ALA A 66 -7.09 7.11 5.16
C ALA A 66 -7.75 8.49 5.37
N LYS A 67 -8.99 8.51 5.85
CA LYS A 67 -9.71 9.74 6.18
C LYS A 67 -8.99 10.55 7.25
N TYR A 68 -8.52 9.91 8.33
CA TYR A 68 -7.69 10.57 9.34
C TYR A 68 -6.42 11.19 8.75
N SER A 69 -5.74 10.48 7.85
CA SER A 69 -4.54 11.00 7.17
C SER A 69 -4.84 12.30 6.43
N GLN A 70 -5.92 12.32 5.66
CA GLN A 70 -6.32 13.51 4.89
C GLN A 70 -6.65 14.70 5.81
N GLU A 71 -7.42 14.47 6.88
CA GLU A 71 -7.77 15.50 7.87
C GLU A 71 -6.51 16.05 8.54
N LEU A 72 -5.58 15.17 8.93
CA LEU A 72 -4.30 15.55 9.52
C LEU A 72 -3.49 16.45 8.59
N TYR A 73 -3.33 16.07 7.32
CA TYR A 73 -2.50 16.81 6.36
C TYR A 73 -3.06 18.20 6.08
N GLY A 74 -4.37 18.35 6.12
CA GLY A 74 -5.02 19.66 6.00
C GLY A 74 -4.75 20.61 7.19
N ASN A 75 -4.35 20.07 8.34
CA ASN A 75 -4.11 20.83 9.56
C ASN A 75 -2.61 20.99 9.90
N LEU A 76 -1.73 20.15 9.34
CA LEU A 76 -0.31 20.12 9.71
C LEU A 76 0.42 21.44 9.44
N ALA A 77 0.07 22.17 8.38
CA ALA A 77 0.69 23.47 8.08
C ALA A 77 0.45 24.48 9.20
N ALA A 78 -0.79 24.56 9.71
CA ALA A 78 -1.14 25.44 10.83
C ALA A 78 -0.44 25.02 12.15
N GLU A 79 -0.29 23.72 12.37
CA GLU A 79 0.33 23.18 13.58
C GLU A 79 1.86 23.32 13.55
N THR A 80 2.49 23.05 12.43
CA THR A 80 3.95 22.92 12.34
C THR A 80 4.64 24.09 11.65
N GLY A 81 3.90 24.90 10.87
CA GLY A 81 4.45 25.92 10.00
C GLY A 81 5.25 25.36 8.82
N VAL A 82 4.95 24.12 8.38
CA VAL A 82 5.46 23.50 7.15
C VAL A 82 4.30 23.21 6.24
N GLU A 83 4.29 23.80 5.05
CA GLU A 83 3.26 23.57 4.04
C GLU A 83 3.32 22.12 3.53
N THR A 84 2.19 21.43 3.55
CA THR A 84 2.07 20.04 3.08
C THR A 84 1.80 19.92 1.58
N GLY A 85 1.51 21.04 0.93
CA GLY A 85 1.04 21.05 -0.46
C GLY A 85 -0.33 20.37 -0.65
N PHE A 86 -1.04 20.08 0.44
CA PHE A 86 -2.34 19.39 0.36
C PHE A 86 -3.41 20.30 -0.27
N LYS A 87 -3.98 19.82 -1.37
CA LYS A 87 -5.08 20.47 -2.12
C LYS A 87 -6.24 19.50 -2.23
N ARG A 88 -7.43 19.93 -1.78
CA ARG A 88 -8.69 19.22 -2.01
C ARG A 88 -9.19 19.52 -3.42
N CYS A 89 -8.70 18.79 -4.40
CA CYS A 89 -9.11 18.94 -5.80
C CYS A 89 -10.15 17.90 -6.23
N GLY A 90 -10.52 16.98 -5.36
CA GLY A 90 -11.35 15.83 -5.67
C GLY A 90 -10.59 14.71 -6.38
N SER A 91 -11.26 13.58 -6.56
CA SER A 91 -10.80 12.49 -7.43
C SER A 91 -11.94 11.90 -8.25
N ILE A 92 -11.65 11.45 -9.46
CA ILE A 92 -12.59 10.77 -10.35
C ILE A 92 -11.99 9.40 -10.68
N THR A 93 -12.79 8.35 -10.53
CA THR A 93 -12.49 7.03 -11.10
C THR A 93 -13.49 6.77 -12.22
N VAL A 94 -13.02 6.44 -13.41
CA VAL A 94 -13.87 6.14 -14.57
C VAL A 94 -13.87 4.65 -14.86
N ALA A 95 -14.98 4.16 -15.44
CA ALA A 95 -15.17 2.80 -15.91
C ALA A 95 -15.27 2.77 -17.43
N LEU A 96 -14.65 1.77 -18.06
CA LEU A 96 -14.72 1.52 -19.50
C LEU A 96 -15.53 0.25 -19.80
N THR A 97 -15.86 -0.55 -18.80
CA THR A 97 -16.66 -1.76 -18.89
C THR A 97 -17.87 -1.67 -17.95
N ASP A 98 -18.91 -2.46 -18.22
CA ASP A 98 -20.07 -2.56 -17.34
C ASP A 98 -19.70 -3.20 -15.98
N GLU A 99 -18.76 -4.15 -15.98
CA GLU A 99 -18.23 -4.79 -14.78
C GLU A 99 -17.51 -3.79 -13.88
N ARG A 100 -16.66 -2.95 -14.45
CA ARG A 100 -15.98 -1.88 -13.71
C ARG A 100 -16.98 -0.84 -13.20
N LEU A 101 -17.97 -0.48 -14.00
CA LEU A 101 -19.01 0.47 -13.56
C LEU A 101 -19.79 -0.08 -12.35
N GLU A 102 -20.14 -1.38 -12.37
CA GLU A 102 -20.78 -2.05 -11.23
C GLU A 102 -19.87 -1.99 -9.99
N GLU A 103 -18.57 -2.27 -10.14
CA GLU A 103 -17.61 -2.23 -9.04
C GLU A 103 -17.53 -0.83 -8.41
N ILE A 104 -17.26 0.21 -9.21
CA ILE A 104 -17.09 1.56 -8.66
C ILE A 104 -18.38 2.11 -8.06
N ASN A 105 -19.54 1.74 -8.59
CA ASN A 105 -20.83 2.08 -7.99
C ASN A 105 -21.05 1.39 -6.63
N ARG A 106 -20.63 0.13 -6.47
CA ARG A 106 -20.61 -0.55 -5.17
C ARG A 106 -19.66 0.12 -4.19
N GLN A 107 -18.47 0.53 -4.67
CA GLN A 107 -17.51 1.29 -3.87
C GLN A 107 -18.10 2.64 -3.44
N ALA A 108 -18.80 3.36 -4.32
CA ALA A 108 -19.48 4.62 -3.97
C ALA A 108 -20.59 4.42 -2.93
N ALA A 109 -21.37 3.35 -3.04
CA ALA A 109 -22.40 3.01 -2.04
C ALA A 109 -21.74 2.67 -0.67
N MET A 110 -20.65 1.93 -0.70
CA MET A 110 -19.87 1.60 0.50
C MET A 110 -19.25 2.85 1.11
N ALA A 111 -18.68 3.76 0.30
CA ALA A 111 -18.14 5.04 0.74
C ALA A 111 -19.14 5.83 1.58
N ARG A 112 -20.37 5.99 1.06
CA ARG A 112 -21.45 6.68 1.76
C ARG A 112 -21.79 6.03 3.11
N SER A 113 -21.77 4.69 3.17
CA SER A 113 -22.00 3.96 4.43
C SER A 113 -20.87 4.15 5.46
N PHE A 114 -19.66 4.49 4.99
CA PHE A 114 -18.49 4.79 5.83
C PHE A 114 -18.38 6.29 6.16
N GLY A 115 -19.32 7.12 5.72
CA GLY A 115 -19.28 8.56 5.93
C GLY A 115 -18.28 9.29 5.03
N VAL A 116 -18.04 8.76 3.84
CA VAL A 116 -17.27 9.39 2.77
C VAL A 116 -18.24 9.85 1.69
N GLU A 117 -18.12 11.11 1.28
CA GLU A 117 -18.93 11.68 0.21
C GLU A 117 -18.48 11.10 -1.13
N ALA A 118 -19.40 10.53 -1.89
CA ALA A 118 -19.16 9.90 -3.17
C ALA A 118 -20.39 10.01 -4.08
N GLU A 119 -20.17 10.45 -5.31
CA GLU A 119 -21.18 10.66 -6.34
C GLU A 119 -20.92 9.71 -7.52
N SER A 120 -21.94 8.95 -7.93
CA SER A 120 -21.92 8.29 -9.23
C SER A 120 -22.26 9.31 -10.31
N ILE A 121 -21.46 9.43 -11.34
CA ILE A 121 -21.56 10.45 -12.37
C ILE A 121 -21.60 9.84 -13.78
N SER A 122 -22.34 10.48 -14.67
CA SER A 122 -22.43 10.10 -16.09
C SER A 122 -21.15 10.46 -16.86
N PRO A 123 -20.95 9.91 -18.07
CA PRO A 123 -19.83 10.31 -18.94
C PRO A 123 -19.77 11.81 -19.21
N ASP A 124 -20.93 12.46 -19.44
CA ASP A 124 -21.00 13.91 -19.67
C ASP A 124 -20.58 14.71 -18.43
N GLU A 125 -20.95 14.24 -17.24
CA GLU A 125 -20.52 14.84 -15.97
C GLU A 125 -19.04 14.61 -15.71
N VAL A 126 -18.47 13.46 -16.11
CA VAL A 126 -17.01 13.21 -16.11
C VAL A 126 -16.33 14.25 -17.00
N LYS A 127 -16.81 14.43 -18.25
CA LYS A 127 -16.29 15.42 -19.21
C LYS A 127 -16.35 16.84 -18.66
N ALA A 128 -17.44 17.20 -18.02
CA ALA A 128 -17.62 18.52 -17.43
C ALA A 128 -16.63 18.83 -16.29
N ARG A 129 -16.21 17.80 -15.51
CA ARG A 129 -15.24 17.92 -14.41
C ARG A 129 -13.79 17.74 -14.88
N TYR A 130 -13.60 17.10 -16.04
CA TYR A 130 -12.28 16.78 -16.60
C TYR A 130 -12.25 17.03 -18.10
N GLU A 131 -12.16 18.31 -18.49
CA GLU A 131 -12.35 18.76 -19.87
C GLU A 131 -11.37 18.18 -20.90
N HIS A 132 -10.16 17.80 -20.46
CA HIS A 132 -9.13 17.24 -21.34
C HIS A 132 -9.32 15.74 -21.61
N LEU A 133 -10.24 15.07 -20.91
CA LEU A 133 -10.46 13.64 -21.05
C LEU A 133 -11.21 13.31 -22.34
N ASN A 134 -10.72 12.38 -23.13
CA ASN A 134 -11.50 11.69 -24.15
C ASN A 134 -12.42 10.69 -23.45
N ILE A 135 -13.73 10.90 -23.57
CA ILE A 135 -14.74 10.04 -22.93
C ILE A 135 -15.23 8.90 -23.82
N GLU A 136 -14.63 8.67 -24.98
CA GLU A 136 -14.97 7.54 -25.83
C GLU A 136 -14.79 6.22 -25.06
N GLY A 137 -15.82 5.38 -25.05
CA GLY A 137 -15.87 4.12 -24.31
C GLY A 137 -16.05 4.25 -22.78
N VAL A 138 -16.15 5.47 -22.23
CA VAL A 138 -16.45 5.66 -20.81
C VAL A 138 -17.92 5.34 -20.56
N THR A 139 -18.19 4.39 -19.65
CA THR A 139 -19.54 3.96 -19.25
C THR A 139 -20.10 4.77 -18.08
N GLY A 140 -19.23 5.39 -17.28
CA GLY A 140 -19.57 6.24 -16.14
C GLY A 140 -18.37 6.46 -15.24
N GLY A 141 -18.60 7.09 -14.10
CA GLY A 141 -17.56 7.38 -13.12
C GLY A 141 -18.07 7.55 -11.71
N VAL A 142 -17.14 7.64 -10.76
CA VAL A 142 -17.40 8.01 -9.38
C VAL A 142 -16.50 9.18 -9.00
N TYR A 143 -17.10 10.23 -8.47
CA TYR A 143 -16.43 11.42 -7.98
C TYR A 143 -16.42 11.47 -6.45
N LEU A 144 -15.23 11.71 -5.87
CA LEU A 144 -15.04 11.92 -4.43
C LEU A 144 -14.53 13.36 -4.22
N PRO A 145 -15.39 14.30 -3.82
CA PRO A 145 -15.07 15.73 -3.80
C PRO A 145 -14.01 16.11 -2.76
N LEU A 146 -13.89 15.35 -1.69
CA LEU A 146 -12.96 15.65 -0.59
C LEU A 146 -11.58 15.01 -0.76
N ASP A 147 -11.39 14.15 -1.76
CA ASP A 147 -10.08 13.63 -2.11
C ASP A 147 -9.16 14.74 -2.64
N GLY A 148 -7.88 14.44 -2.74
CA GLY A 148 -6.94 15.44 -3.23
C GLY A 148 -5.54 14.90 -3.47
N GLN A 149 -4.60 15.82 -3.47
CA GLN A 149 -3.17 15.56 -3.65
C GLN A 149 -2.34 16.39 -2.66
N GLY A 150 -1.12 15.98 -2.41
CA GLY A 150 -0.19 16.70 -1.55
C GLY A 150 1.26 16.45 -1.95
N ASP A 151 2.18 17.16 -1.32
CA ASP A 151 3.62 16.96 -1.49
C ASP A 151 4.10 15.91 -0.47
N PRO A 152 4.51 14.71 -0.90
CA PRO A 152 4.92 13.63 0.00
C PRO A 152 6.11 13.98 0.90
N ALA A 153 7.11 14.67 0.35
CA ALA A 153 8.28 15.07 1.11
C ALA A 153 7.91 16.10 2.19
N ASN A 154 7.14 17.12 1.82
CA ASN A 154 6.71 18.14 2.75
C ASN A 154 5.75 17.61 3.83
N ILE A 155 4.88 16.65 3.50
CA ILE A 155 4.06 15.95 4.50
C ILE A 155 4.96 15.25 5.54
N ALA A 156 5.96 14.50 5.10
CA ALA A 156 6.89 13.82 6.01
C ALA A 156 7.71 14.81 6.84
N LEU A 157 8.18 15.91 6.25
CA LEU A 157 8.92 16.97 6.95
C LEU A 157 8.05 17.70 7.96
N ALA A 158 6.76 17.96 7.65
CA ALA A 158 5.79 18.53 8.58
C ALA A 158 5.59 17.62 9.80
N LEU A 159 5.39 16.31 9.57
CA LEU A 159 5.28 15.31 10.64
C LEU A 159 6.56 15.25 11.50
N ALA A 160 7.73 15.22 10.87
CA ALA A 160 9.02 15.23 11.58
C ALA A 160 9.21 16.49 12.41
N LYS A 161 8.79 17.66 11.89
CA LYS A 161 8.84 18.93 12.64
C LYS A 161 7.88 18.92 13.81
N GLY A 162 6.65 18.45 13.61
CA GLY A 162 5.68 18.28 14.67
C GLY A 162 6.15 17.32 15.77
N ALA A 163 6.81 16.20 15.37
CA ALA A 163 7.43 15.28 16.33
C ALA A 163 8.50 15.99 17.18
N ARG A 164 9.39 16.77 16.56
CA ARG A 164 10.43 17.57 17.27
C ARG A 164 9.81 18.62 18.21
N GLN A 165 8.76 19.30 17.78
CA GLN A 165 8.04 20.29 18.60
C GLN A 165 7.43 19.67 19.86
N ASN A 166 7.03 18.39 19.78
CA ASN A 166 6.49 17.63 20.91
C ASN A 166 7.57 16.84 21.68
N GLY A 167 8.85 17.06 21.40
CA GLY A 167 9.99 16.56 22.17
C GLY A 167 10.65 15.27 21.64
N ALA A 168 10.25 14.76 20.48
CA ALA A 168 10.95 13.64 19.85
C ALA A 168 12.31 14.06 19.30
N LEU A 169 13.29 13.15 19.39
CA LEU A 169 14.61 13.31 18.78
C LEU A 169 14.62 12.63 17.40
N VAL A 170 14.61 13.42 16.35
CA VAL A 170 14.68 12.93 14.96
C VAL A 170 16.08 13.19 14.42
N LYS A 171 16.81 12.12 14.09
CA LYS A 171 18.22 12.15 13.69
C LYS A 171 18.43 11.50 12.33
N GLU A 172 19.16 12.20 11.49
CA GLU A 172 19.58 11.80 10.15
C GLU A 172 21.06 11.42 10.13
N GLY A 173 21.43 10.50 9.24
CA GLY A 173 22.81 10.01 9.11
C GLY A 173 23.19 8.93 10.13
N TYR A 174 22.22 8.26 10.72
CA TYR A 174 22.42 7.17 11.70
C TYR A 174 21.73 5.89 11.21
N ALA A 175 22.50 4.96 10.69
CA ALA A 175 22.03 3.66 10.25
C ALA A 175 21.94 2.67 11.42
N VAL A 176 20.78 2.07 11.63
CA VAL A 176 20.69 0.92 12.54
C VAL A 176 21.30 -0.30 11.85
N THR A 177 22.30 -0.89 12.50
CA THR A 177 23.09 -2.02 11.96
C THR A 177 22.76 -3.36 12.63
N SER A 178 22.19 -3.35 13.84
CA SER A 178 21.66 -4.56 14.49
C SER A 178 20.58 -4.23 15.52
N ILE A 179 19.76 -5.22 15.83
CA ILE A 179 18.78 -5.19 16.91
C ILE A 179 19.33 -6.03 18.06
N GLN A 180 19.47 -5.40 19.22
CA GLN A 180 19.87 -6.09 20.45
C GLN A 180 18.69 -6.86 21.03
N LYS A 181 18.91 -8.06 21.55
CA LYS A 181 17.85 -8.97 22.01
C LYS A 181 18.23 -9.69 23.29
N ASP A 182 17.23 -9.90 24.13
CA ASP A 182 17.26 -10.88 25.21
C ASP A 182 16.03 -11.80 25.05
N GLY A 183 16.28 -13.04 24.64
CA GLY A 183 15.22 -14.00 24.27
C GLY A 183 14.30 -13.45 23.20
N ARG A 184 13.03 -13.34 23.50
CA ARG A 184 11.97 -12.78 22.62
C ARG A 184 11.78 -11.26 22.76
N ARG A 185 12.67 -10.57 23.45
CA ARG A 185 12.55 -9.13 23.70
C ARG A 185 13.66 -8.37 22.99
N ALA A 186 13.32 -7.34 22.20
CA ALA A 186 14.28 -6.36 21.73
C ALA A 186 14.68 -5.46 22.91
N THR A 187 15.98 -5.29 23.15
CA THR A 187 16.53 -4.49 24.25
C THR A 187 17.15 -3.18 23.76
N GLY A 188 17.25 -2.98 22.46
CA GLY A 188 17.81 -1.79 21.87
C GLY A 188 18.30 -1.98 20.44
N VAL A 189 19.06 -1.01 19.99
CA VAL A 189 19.66 -1.00 18.66
C VAL A 189 21.14 -0.64 18.71
N THR A 190 21.91 -1.17 17.77
CA THR A 190 23.24 -0.65 17.46
C THR A 190 23.12 0.24 16.23
N TRP A 191 23.72 1.39 16.26
CA TRP A 191 23.77 2.34 15.16
C TRP A 191 25.19 2.62 14.66
N GLN A 192 25.30 3.08 13.43
CA GLN A 192 26.52 3.60 12.84
C GLN A 192 26.21 4.93 12.13
N ASP A 193 27.04 5.94 12.35
CA ASP A 193 26.94 7.22 11.66
C ASP A 193 27.73 7.26 10.33
N LYS A 194 27.67 8.41 9.63
CA LYS A 194 28.36 8.62 8.35
C LYS A 194 29.90 8.62 8.48
N ALA A 195 30.43 8.89 9.68
CA ALA A 195 31.88 8.86 9.95
C ALA A 195 32.36 7.44 10.30
N GLY A 196 31.46 6.49 10.46
CA GLY A 196 31.75 5.12 10.88
C GLY A 196 31.77 4.95 12.40
N GLU A 197 31.45 5.99 13.18
CA GLU A 197 31.29 5.88 14.62
C GLU A 197 30.08 4.97 14.92
N THR A 198 30.21 4.10 15.91
CA THR A 198 29.16 3.18 16.32
C THR A 198 28.78 3.40 17.79
N GLY A 199 27.52 3.13 18.09
CA GLY A 199 27.02 3.17 19.45
C GLY A 199 25.74 2.35 19.62
N THR A 200 25.23 2.38 20.83
CA THR A 200 24.01 1.63 21.18
C THR A 200 23.01 2.54 21.86
N ILE A 201 21.72 2.23 21.66
CA ILE A 201 20.63 2.82 22.41
C ILE A 201 19.82 1.66 23.01
N GLU A 202 19.77 1.57 24.34
CA GLU A 202 18.81 0.69 25.03
C GLU A 202 17.39 1.23 24.77
N ALA A 203 16.44 0.35 24.46
CA ALA A 203 15.07 0.75 24.15
C ALA A 203 14.03 -0.22 24.72
N GLU A 204 12.92 0.35 25.24
CA GLU A 204 11.76 -0.45 25.67
C GLU A 204 10.99 -0.99 24.48
N HIS A 205 10.94 -0.23 23.37
CA HIS A 205 10.29 -0.60 22.13
C HIS A 205 11.16 -0.27 20.92
N VAL A 206 11.08 -1.10 19.88
CA VAL A 206 11.69 -0.84 18.57
C VAL A 206 10.61 -0.89 17.51
N VAL A 207 10.58 0.11 16.60
CA VAL A 207 9.60 0.18 15.51
C VAL A 207 10.32 0.15 14.17
N ASN A 208 10.00 -0.84 13.35
CA ASN A 208 10.50 -0.98 11.99
C ASN A 208 9.61 -0.21 11.00
N CYS A 209 10.06 0.97 10.59
CA CYS A 209 9.47 1.80 9.53
C CYS A 209 10.38 1.90 8.31
N GLY A 210 11.14 0.86 8.03
CA GLY A 210 12.23 0.85 7.05
C GLY A 210 11.81 0.79 5.58
N GLY A 211 10.51 0.96 5.23
CA GLY A 211 10.05 0.91 3.84
C GLY A 211 10.50 -0.38 3.16
N MET A 212 11.12 -0.29 1.99
CA MET A 212 11.61 -1.46 1.26
C MET A 212 12.77 -2.20 1.97
N TRP A 213 13.47 -1.57 2.93
CA TRP A 213 14.47 -2.22 3.80
C TRP A 213 13.83 -2.95 5.00
N GLY A 214 12.52 -2.83 5.19
CA GLY A 214 11.79 -3.40 6.33
C GLY A 214 11.96 -4.90 6.48
N HIS A 215 12.06 -5.65 5.37
CA HIS A 215 12.39 -7.08 5.38
C HIS A 215 13.77 -7.35 6.01
N GLY A 216 14.80 -6.62 5.60
CA GLY A 216 16.16 -6.74 6.13
C GLY A 216 16.26 -6.38 7.60
N ILE A 217 15.56 -5.33 8.03
CA ILE A 217 15.48 -4.91 9.44
C ILE A 217 14.77 -5.98 10.28
N GLY A 218 13.67 -6.55 9.77
CA GLY A 218 13.00 -7.69 10.41
C GLY A 218 13.94 -8.86 10.63
N ARG A 219 14.74 -9.22 9.60
CA ARG A 219 15.74 -10.31 9.73
C ARG A 219 16.77 -10.05 10.83
N MET A 220 17.21 -8.80 11.05
CA MET A 220 18.12 -8.45 12.17
C MET A 220 17.49 -8.80 13.52
N ALA A 221 16.17 -8.64 13.65
CA ALA A 221 15.41 -8.97 14.85
C ALA A 221 15.02 -10.47 14.93
N GLY A 222 15.07 -11.20 13.83
CA GLY A 222 14.50 -12.54 13.71
C GLY A 222 12.99 -12.52 13.53
N VAL A 223 12.46 -11.42 12.99
CA VAL A 223 11.03 -11.17 12.71
C VAL A 223 10.77 -11.35 11.22
N ASN A 224 9.69 -12.04 10.89
CA ASN A 224 9.22 -12.20 9.51
C ASN A 224 8.44 -10.96 9.06
N VAL A 225 9.03 -10.18 8.16
CA VAL A 225 8.37 -9.03 7.51
C VAL A 225 8.33 -9.30 6.00
N PRO A 226 7.31 -10.01 5.51
CA PRO A 226 7.25 -10.43 4.12
C PRO A 226 6.86 -9.25 3.22
N LEU A 227 7.84 -8.71 2.53
CA LEU A 227 7.67 -7.70 1.49
C LEU A 227 8.80 -7.85 0.46
N HIS A 228 8.54 -7.39 -0.76
CA HIS A 228 9.51 -7.37 -1.86
C HIS A 228 9.52 -5.99 -2.50
N ALA A 229 10.70 -5.50 -2.89
CA ALA A 229 10.79 -4.29 -3.69
C ALA A 229 10.48 -4.62 -5.16
N CYS A 230 9.56 -3.86 -5.77
CA CYS A 230 9.24 -3.94 -7.19
C CYS A 230 9.46 -2.59 -7.85
N GLU A 231 9.79 -2.60 -9.13
CA GLU A 231 9.83 -1.42 -9.97
C GLU A 231 8.42 -0.83 -10.07
N HIS A 232 8.32 0.49 -10.13
CA HIS A 232 7.04 1.19 -10.29
C HIS A 232 7.25 2.49 -11.07
N PHE A 233 6.38 2.75 -12.05
CA PHE A 233 6.64 3.70 -13.11
C PHE A 233 5.66 4.87 -13.11
N TYR A 234 6.18 6.06 -13.40
CA TYR A 234 5.39 7.19 -13.84
C TYR A 234 6.22 8.12 -14.74
N ILE A 235 5.53 8.93 -15.53
CA ILE A 235 6.15 10.04 -16.26
C ILE A 235 5.61 11.37 -15.75
N VAL A 236 6.43 12.42 -15.85
CA VAL A 236 6.02 13.81 -15.70
C VAL A 236 6.28 14.51 -17.01
N THR A 237 5.28 15.19 -17.55
CA THR A 237 5.42 15.92 -18.82
C THR A 237 6.19 17.22 -18.62
N GLU A 238 6.66 17.82 -19.72
CA GLU A 238 6.93 19.25 -19.74
C GLU A 238 5.65 20.04 -19.42
N ALA A 239 5.79 21.34 -19.15
CA ALA A 239 4.64 22.19 -18.87
C ALA A 239 3.70 22.23 -20.08
N ILE A 240 2.41 21.96 -19.85
CA ILE A 240 1.37 21.96 -20.88
C ILE A 240 0.63 23.29 -20.81
N PRO A 241 0.66 24.09 -21.89
CA PRO A 241 -0.01 25.40 -21.91
C PRO A 241 -1.51 25.28 -21.60
N GLY A 242 -1.98 26.06 -20.62
CA GLY A 242 -3.40 26.10 -20.23
C GLY A 242 -3.83 24.98 -19.29
N LEU A 243 -2.96 24.05 -18.91
CA LEU A 243 -3.27 23.04 -17.91
C LEU A 243 -3.44 23.69 -16.53
N THR A 244 -4.59 23.48 -15.93
CA THR A 244 -4.97 24.04 -14.63
C THR A 244 -5.27 22.90 -13.65
N GLN A 245 -5.46 23.24 -12.37
CA GLN A 245 -5.80 22.25 -11.33
C GLN A 245 -7.07 21.47 -11.70
N MET A 246 -6.95 20.16 -11.72
CA MET A 246 -8.03 19.21 -11.97
C MET A 246 -8.13 18.19 -10.85
N PRO A 247 -9.26 17.46 -10.73
CA PRO A 247 -9.32 16.28 -9.86
C PRO A 247 -8.24 15.25 -10.23
N VAL A 248 -7.79 14.47 -9.26
CA VAL A 248 -7.01 13.27 -9.57
C VAL A 248 -7.89 12.32 -10.38
N LEU A 249 -7.40 11.84 -11.52
CA LEU A 249 -8.13 10.89 -12.37
C LEU A 249 -7.53 9.49 -12.24
N ARG A 250 -8.38 8.47 -12.16
CA ARG A 250 -8.01 7.06 -12.25
C ARG A 250 -8.79 6.38 -13.36
N VAL A 251 -8.07 5.64 -14.20
CA VAL A 251 -8.61 4.81 -15.27
C VAL A 251 -8.12 3.36 -15.06
N PRO A 252 -8.73 2.62 -14.12
CA PRO A 252 -8.22 1.29 -13.74
C PRO A 252 -8.16 0.32 -14.92
N ASP A 253 -9.12 0.37 -15.83
CA ASP A 253 -9.17 -0.51 -17.01
C ASP A 253 -8.02 -0.26 -18.02
N GLU A 254 -7.34 0.89 -17.91
CA GLU A 254 -6.12 1.25 -18.66
C GLU A 254 -4.88 1.23 -17.74
N CYS A 255 -5.00 0.75 -16.50
CA CYS A 255 -3.94 0.71 -15.50
C CYS A 255 -3.28 2.05 -15.19
N ALA A 256 -3.96 3.17 -15.43
CA ALA A 256 -3.39 4.52 -15.41
C ALA A 256 -4.06 5.44 -14.38
N TYR A 257 -3.25 6.35 -13.81
CA TYR A 257 -3.75 7.51 -13.07
C TYR A 257 -3.06 8.80 -13.52
N TYR A 258 -3.77 9.90 -13.35
CA TYR A 258 -3.33 11.21 -13.82
C TYR A 258 -3.46 12.24 -12.70
N LYS A 259 -2.44 13.09 -12.57
CA LYS A 259 -2.39 14.17 -11.60
C LYS A 259 -1.79 15.42 -12.23
N GLU A 260 -2.51 16.53 -12.16
CA GLU A 260 -1.93 17.83 -12.49
C GLU A 260 -1.02 18.30 -11.35
N ASP A 261 0.16 18.82 -11.68
CA ASP A 261 1.08 19.42 -10.72
C ASP A 261 1.89 20.55 -11.37
N ALA A 262 1.62 21.77 -10.95
CA ALA A 262 2.30 22.97 -11.43
C ALA A 262 2.33 23.13 -12.97
N GLY A 263 1.21 22.85 -13.63
CA GLY A 263 1.07 22.95 -15.09
C GLY A 263 1.67 21.78 -15.86
N LYS A 264 2.09 20.73 -15.19
CA LYS A 264 2.57 19.47 -15.76
C LYS A 264 1.60 18.34 -15.45
N MET A 265 1.59 17.32 -16.31
CA MET A 265 0.82 16.10 -16.05
C MET A 265 1.75 14.99 -15.54
N LEU A 266 1.44 14.44 -14.38
CA LEU A 266 1.99 13.18 -13.92
C LEU A 266 1.04 12.06 -14.39
N LEU A 267 1.55 11.12 -15.18
CA LEU A 267 0.91 9.88 -15.58
C LEU A 267 1.63 8.72 -14.89
N GLY A 268 0.95 8.02 -14.01
CA GLY A 268 1.49 6.82 -13.35
C GLY A 268 0.70 5.57 -13.71
N ALA A 269 1.30 4.43 -13.40
CA ALA A 269 0.80 3.13 -13.78
C ALA A 269 0.60 2.21 -12.58
N PHE A 270 -0.33 1.24 -12.72
CA PHE A 270 -0.43 0.05 -11.89
C PHE A 270 -0.45 -1.16 -12.81
N GLU A 271 0.72 -1.56 -13.23
CA GLU A 271 0.94 -2.60 -14.23
C GLU A 271 0.35 -3.94 -13.77
N PRO A 272 -0.38 -4.68 -14.63
CA PRO A 272 -0.97 -5.97 -14.26
C PRO A 272 0.07 -7.01 -13.85
N VAL A 273 1.28 -6.91 -14.43
CA VAL A 273 2.43 -7.75 -14.10
C VAL A 273 3.60 -6.86 -13.74
N SER A 274 3.94 -6.80 -12.47
CA SER A 274 5.05 -5.99 -12.00
C SER A 274 6.40 -6.65 -12.20
N LYS A 275 7.46 -5.86 -12.05
CA LYS A 275 8.87 -6.30 -12.13
C LYS A 275 9.48 -6.33 -10.72
N PRO A 276 9.56 -7.51 -10.08
CA PRO A 276 10.26 -7.64 -8.81
C PRO A 276 11.73 -7.29 -8.97
N TRP A 277 12.23 -6.37 -8.13
CA TRP A 277 13.62 -5.92 -8.19
C TRP A 277 14.51 -6.77 -7.29
N THR A 278 14.53 -6.51 -5.98
CA THR A 278 15.39 -7.23 -5.04
C THR A 278 14.85 -7.21 -3.60
N LEU A 279 15.30 -8.20 -2.81
CA LEU A 279 15.13 -8.21 -1.34
C LEU A 279 16.31 -7.56 -0.61
N ASP A 280 17.47 -7.56 -1.23
CA ASP A 280 18.71 -7.02 -0.64
C ASP A 280 19.01 -5.64 -1.26
N ILE A 281 18.24 -4.63 -0.78
CA ILE A 281 18.33 -3.26 -1.28
C ILE A 281 19.74 -2.70 -1.02
N PRO A 282 20.40 -2.07 -2.02
CA PRO A 282 21.71 -1.46 -1.84
C PRO A 282 21.72 -0.44 -0.69
N LYS A 283 22.83 -0.43 0.06
CA LYS A 283 22.96 0.46 1.23
C LYS A 283 23.13 1.93 0.87
N ASP A 284 23.55 2.20 -0.35
CA ASP A 284 23.77 3.54 -0.92
C ASP A 284 22.58 4.05 -1.73
N PHE A 285 21.52 3.26 -1.92
CA PHE A 285 20.31 3.69 -2.61
C PHE A 285 19.58 4.79 -1.79
N GLU A 286 19.64 6.03 -2.29
CA GLU A 286 19.19 7.25 -1.60
C GLU A 286 18.84 8.31 -2.64
N PHE A 287 17.60 8.82 -2.66
CA PHE A 287 17.12 9.75 -3.69
C PHE A 287 17.46 9.27 -5.11
N ASP A 288 17.30 7.99 -5.34
CA ASP A 288 17.75 7.30 -6.54
C ASP A 288 16.57 6.62 -7.25
N GLN A 289 16.77 6.27 -8.49
CA GLN A 289 15.81 5.57 -9.33
C GLN A 289 16.50 4.43 -10.08
N LEU A 290 15.70 3.50 -10.58
CA LEU A 290 16.16 2.43 -11.45
C LEU A 290 16.23 2.90 -12.90
N PRO A 291 16.91 2.17 -13.79
CA PRO A 291 16.92 2.49 -15.21
C PRO A 291 15.51 2.60 -15.80
N GLU A 292 15.35 3.47 -16.76
CA GLU A 292 14.12 3.62 -17.53
C GLU A 292 13.77 2.33 -18.29
N ASP A 293 12.49 2.02 -18.37
CA ASP A 293 11.99 0.87 -19.12
C ASP A 293 10.75 1.29 -19.91
N PHE A 294 10.99 1.89 -21.07
CA PHE A 294 9.94 2.35 -21.97
C PHE A 294 9.11 1.21 -22.53
N ASP A 295 9.74 0.07 -22.87
CA ASP A 295 9.03 -1.09 -23.41
C ASP A 295 7.96 -1.61 -22.45
N HIS A 296 8.25 -1.59 -21.14
CA HIS A 296 7.30 -1.99 -20.10
C HIS A 296 6.16 -0.98 -19.91
N PHE A 297 6.46 0.31 -20.08
CA PHE A 297 5.48 1.40 -19.87
C PHE A 297 4.68 1.74 -21.14
N GLU A 298 5.18 1.41 -22.33
CA GLU A 298 4.62 1.78 -23.63
C GLU A 298 3.12 1.47 -23.77
N PRO A 299 2.60 0.28 -23.40
CA PRO A 299 1.16 -0.01 -23.54
C PRO A 299 0.27 0.96 -22.73
N ILE A 300 0.75 1.41 -21.57
CA ILE A 300 0.04 2.37 -20.73
C ILE A 300 0.12 3.78 -21.32
N LEU A 301 1.29 4.15 -21.85
CA LEU A 301 1.47 5.44 -22.52
C LEU A 301 0.60 5.56 -23.77
N GLU A 302 0.47 4.50 -24.59
CA GLU A 302 -0.41 4.48 -25.76
C GLU A 302 -1.89 4.69 -25.37
N ASN A 303 -2.36 3.96 -24.34
CA ASN A 303 -3.70 4.17 -23.81
C ASN A 303 -3.87 5.60 -23.27
N ALA A 304 -2.86 6.12 -22.59
CA ALA A 304 -2.90 7.47 -22.02
C ALA A 304 -2.97 8.56 -23.08
N VAL A 305 -2.25 8.44 -24.18
CA VAL A 305 -2.33 9.39 -25.32
C VAL A 305 -3.73 9.37 -25.96
N ASN A 306 -4.34 8.19 -26.09
CA ASN A 306 -5.72 8.08 -26.59
C ASN A 306 -6.73 8.70 -25.60
N ARG A 307 -6.51 8.48 -24.30
CA ARG A 307 -7.38 8.98 -23.23
C ARG A 307 -7.22 10.47 -22.99
N MET A 308 -6.01 11.00 -23.16
CA MET A 308 -5.66 12.41 -22.99
C MET A 308 -4.87 12.89 -24.20
N PRO A 309 -5.52 13.28 -25.31
CA PRO A 309 -4.86 13.60 -26.58
C PRO A 309 -3.78 14.68 -26.48
N MET A 310 -3.88 15.58 -25.50
CA MET A 310 -2.85 16.59 -25.25
C MET A 310 -1.47 16.01 -24.89
N LEU A 311 -1.42 14.76 -24.43
CA LEU A 311 -0.16 14.08 -24.12
C LEU A 311 0.66 13.72 -25.37
N ALA A 312 0.00 13.60 -26.54
CA ALA A 312 0.70 13.33 -27.81
C ALA A 312 1.69 14.44 -28.21
N GLU A 313 1.43 15.67 -27.79
CA GLU A 313 2.27 16.84 -28.09
C GLU A 313 3.16 17.25 -26.90
N ALA A 314 2.95 16.63 -25.73
CA ALA A 314 3.69 16.95 -24.51
C ALA A 314 5.03 16.22 -24.49
N GLY A 315 6.13 16.95 -24.29
CA GLY A 315 7.44 16.34 -24.03
C GLY A 315 7.46 15.64 -22.66
N ILE A 316 8.25 14.60 -22.52
CA ILE A 316 8.52 13.95 -21.23
C ILE A 316 9.65 14.71 -20.53
N HIS A 317 9.35 15.31 -19.39
CA HIS A 317 10.31 15.96 -18.53
C HIS A 317 11.09 14.93 -17.68
N THR A 318 10.38 13.94 -17.16
CA THR A 318 10.96 12.89 -16.32
C THR A 318 10.25 11.58 -16.61
N PHE A 319 11.02 10.55 -16.90
CA PHE A 319 10.59 9.16 -16.79
C PHE A 319 11.14 8.62 -15.47
N PHE A 320 10.28 8.14 -14.61
CA PHE A 320 10.67 7.69 -13.29
C PHE A 320 10.39 6.21 -13.10
N ASN A 321 11.41 5.46 -12.68
CA ASN A 321 11.31 4.07 -12.24
C ASN A 321 11.75 4.01 -10.77
N GLY A 322 10.78 4.13 -9.86
CA GLY A 322 11.00 4.16 -8.43
C GLY A 322 10.64 2.84 -7.76
N PRO A 323 11.57 2.17 -7.10
CA PRO A 323 11.24 0.92 -6.41
C PRO A 323 10.39 1.19 -5.16
N GLU A 324 9.34 0.40 -5.00
CA GLU A 324 8.44 0.43 -3.84
C GLU A 324 8.28 -0.96 -3.21
N SER A 325 7.76 -1.01 -1.98
CA SER A 325 7.60 -2.26 -1.25
C SER A 325 6.18 -2.81 -1.34
N PHE A 326 6.07 -4.06 -1.79
CA PHE A 326 4.81 -4.79 -1.93
C PHE A 326 4.78 -6.03 -1.04
N THR A 327 3.63 -6.27 -0.43
CA THR A 327 3.34 -7.40 0.44
C THR A 327 2.65 -8.53 -0.32
N PRO A 328 2.64 -9.77 0.20
CA PRO A 328 2.04 -10.90 -0.53
C PRO A 328 0.52 -10.81 -0.73
N ASP A 329 -0.18 -9.99 0.03
CA ASP A 329 -1.64 -9.90 0.06
C ASP A 329 -2.20 -8.52 -0.27
N ASP A 330 -1.34 -7.60 -0.72
CA ASP A 330 -1.67 -6.21 -1.03
C ASP A 330 -2.18 -5.38 0.17
N ALA A 331 -1.94 -5.85 1.39
CA ALA A 331 -2.22 -5.09 2.61
C ALA A 331 -0.92 -4.82 3.37
N TYR A 332 -0.71 -3.59 3.84
CA TYR A 332 0.52 -3.25 4.55
C TYR A 332 0.64 -3.94 5.92
N HIS A 333 1.84 -3.97 6.47
CA HIS A 333 2.10 -4.55 7.78
C HIS A 333 2.07 -3.47 8.84
N LEU A 334 1.20 -3.65 9.85
CA LEU A 334 1.07 -2.76 11.00
C LEU A 334 0.95 -3.59 12.29
N GLY A 335 1.69 -3.22 13.33
CA GLY A 335 1.47 -3.77 14.67
C GLY A 335 2.65 -4.51 15.27
N LEU A 336 2.38 -5.22 16.37
CA LEU A 336 3.37 -5.99 17.12
C LEU A 336 3.72 -7.28 16.38
N ALA A 337 5.02 -7.52 16.19
CA ALA A 337 5.50 -8.74 15.55
C ALA A 337 5.23 -9.96 16.41
N PRO A 338 4.72 -11.07 15.86
CA PRO A 338 4.40 -12.27 16.66
C PRO A 338 5.63 -12.99 17.21
N GLU A 339 6.82 -12.77 16.62
CA GLU A 339 8.07 -13.40 17.04
C GLU A 339 8.77 -12.66 18.17
N MET A 340 8.41 -11.38 18.46
CA MET A 340 9.13 -10.54 19.42
C MET A 340 8.20 -9.59 20.19
N ASP A 341 8.28 -9.58 21.50
CA ASP A 341 7.28 -9.01 22.42
C ASP A 341 7.17 -7.47 22.39
N ASN A 342 8.15 -6.76 21.85
CA ASN A 342 8.17 -5.29 21.81
C ASN A 342 8.79 -4.74 20.52
N PHE A 343 8.78 -5.53 19.47
CA PHE A 343 9.21 -5.12 18.13
C PHE A 343 7.96 -4.88 17.26
N TRP A 344 7.81 -3.64 16.83
CA TRP A 344 6.67 -3.18 16.07
C TRP A 344 7.04 -3.00 14.61
N VAL A 345 6.08 -3.17 13.73
CA VAL A 345 6.28 -3.03 12.28
C VAL A 345 5.24 -2.07 11.70
N ALA A 346 5.71 -1.19 10.83
CA ALA A 346 4.87 -0.37 9.95
C ALA A 346 5.59 -0.23 8.60
N ALA A 347 5.38 -1.19 7.69
CA ALA A 347 6.11 -1.32 6.42
C ALA A 347 5.26 -2.00 5.34
N GLY A 348 5.74 -1.98 4.08
CA GLY A 348 5.07 -2.64 2.97
C GLY A 348 3.77 -1.96 2.54
N PHE A 349 3.80 -0.65 2.31
CA PHE A 349 2.58 0.14 2.09
C PHE A 349 2.01 0.09 0.65
N ASN A 350 2.51 -0.76 -0.22
CA ASN A 350 1.90 -1.09 -1.53
C ASN A 350 1.46 0.16 -2.32
N SER A 351 2.35 1.14 -2.49
CA SER A 351 2.10 2.43 -3.18
C SER A 351 0.99 3.32 -2.56
N ILE A 352 0.42 2.95 -1.40
CA ILE A 352 -0.60 3.73 -0.70
C ILE A 352 -0.07 4.40 0.58
N GLY A 353 1.25 4.52 0.73
CA GLY A 353 1.91 5.01 1.94
C GLY A 353 1.50 6.43 2.31
N ILE A 354 1.45 7.35 1.35
CA ILE A 354 1.13 8.77 1.62
C ILE A 354 -0.29 8.90 2.18
N GLN A 355 -1.28 8.31 1.54
CA GLN A 355 -2.67 8.40 1.99
C GLN A 355 -2.94 7.61 3.29
N SER A 356 -2.05 6.68 3.69
CA SER A 356 -2.24 5.85 4.88
C SER A 356 -1.43 6.30 6.09
N ALA A 357 -0.33 7.06 5.90
CA ALA A 357 0.66 7.30 6.94
C ALA A 357 0.12 7.97 8.20
N GLY A 358 -0.75 8.98 8.06
CA GLY A 358 -1.34 9.67 9.19
C GLY A 358 -2.12 8.71 10.09
N GLY A 359 -3.06 7.97 9.50
CA GLY A 359 -3.90 7.03 10.23
C GLY A 359 -3.15 5.82 10.77
N ALA A 360 -2.24 5.24 9.97
CA ALA A 360 -1.43 4.11 10.39
C ALA A 360 -0.52 4.49 11.57
N GLY A 361 0.16 5.64 11.50
CA GLY A 361 0.99 6.14 12.60
C GLY A 361 0.18 6.44 13.85
N SER A 362 -1.01 7.01 13.71
CA SER A 362 -1.94 7.27 14.83
C SER A 362 -2.42 5.97 15.48
N ALA A 363 -2.87 5.01 14.67
CA ALA A 363 -3.36 3.73 15.20
C ALA A 363 -2.25 2.92 15.88
N LEU A 364 -1.04 2.91 15.31
CA LEU A 364 0.10 2.24 15.92
C LEU A 364 0.50 2.89 17.25
N ALA A 365 0.56 4.23 17.28
CA ALA A 365 0.91 4.97 18.49
C ALA A 365 -0.12 4.73 19.62
N GLN A 366 -1.42 4.75 19.30
CA GLN A 366 -2.48 4.41 20.27
C GLN A 366 -2.34 2.96 20.76
N TRP A 367 -2.10 2.01 19.84
CA TRP A 367 -1.89 0.61 20.22
C TRP A 367 -0.69 0.43 21.15
N MET A 368 0.42 1.13 20.87
CA MET A 368 1.61 1.10 21.74
C MET A 368 1.35 1.72 23.11
N ASP A 369 0.56 2.78 23.18
CA ASP A 369 0.24 3.52 24.41
C ASP A 369 -0.74 2.75 25.31
N GLU A 370 -1.81 2.21 24.71
CA GLU A 370 -2.89 1.53 25.42
C GLU A 370 -2.64 0.01 25.61
N GLY A 371 -1.65 -0.57 24.92
CA GLY A 371 -1.36 -2.00 24.93
C GLY A 371 -2.38 -2.85 24.16
N GLN A 372 -3.34 -2.22 23.48
CA GLN A 372 -4.37 -2.88 22.69
C GLN A 372 -4.70 -2.09 21.42
N LYS A 373 -5.22 -2.79 20.40
CA LYS A 373 -5.65 -2.15 19.16
C LYS A 373 -6.78 -1.15 19.41
N PRO A 374 -6.71 0.08 18.86
CA PRO A 374 -7.76 1.09 19.06
C PRO A 374 -9.09 0.71 18.38
N PHE A 375 -9.05 -0.18 17.41
CA PHE A 375 -10.17 -0.79 16.71
C PHE A 375 -9.65 -2.01 15.93
N ASP A 376 -10.52 -2.72 15.23
CA ASP A 376 -10.09 -3.87 14.42
C ASP A 376 -9.13 -3.44 13.30
N LEU A 377 -7.90 -3.95 13.35
CA LEU A 377 -6.83 -3.77 12.39
C LEU A 377 -6.45 -5.10 11.70
N GLY A 378 -7.33 -6.10 11.73
CA GLY A 378 -7.07 -7.43 11.20
C GLY A 378 -6.60 -7.43 9.75
N ASP A 379 -7.11 -6.51 8.93
CA ASP A 379 -6.71 -6.37 7.52
C ASP A 379 -5.20 -6.09 7.35
N VAL A 380 -4.57 -5.41 8.31
CA VAL A 380 -3.18 -4.94 8.22
C VAL A 380 -2.28 -5.45 9.35
N ASP A 381 -2.82 -6.14 10.33
CA ASP A 381 -2.03 -6.70 11.43
C ASP A 381 -0.97 -7.67 10.89
N ILE A 382 0.30 -7.41 11.21
CA ILE A 382 1.41 -8.27 10.76
C ILE A 382 1.27 -9.73 11.23
N SER A 383 0.54 -9.98 12.31
CA SER A 383 0.31 -11.34 12.84
C SER A 383 -0.47 -12.25 11.88
N ARG A 384 -1.12 -11.68 10.84
CA ARG A 384 -1.76 -12.46 9.76
C ARG A 384 -0.75 -13.20 8.86
N MET A 385 0.51 -12.76 8.88
CA MET A 385 1.57 -13.32 8.05
C MET A 385 2.10 -14.64 8.61
N GLN A 386 2.33 -15.58 7.72
CA GLN A 386 2.86 -16.90 8.06
C GLN A 386 4.37 -16.96 7.75
N PRO A 387 5.17 -17.79 8.46
CA PRO A 387 6.62 -17.87 8.25
C PRO A 387 7.04 -18.15 6.81
N PHE A 388 6.29 -18.99 6.07
CA PHE A 388 6.61 -19.33 4.67
C PHE A 388 6.54 -18.13 3.73
N GLN A 389 5.74 -17.12 4.05
CA GLN A 389 5.56 -15.93 3.22
C GLN A 389 6.81 -15.03 3.17
N GLY A 390 7.77 -15.24 4.09
CA GLY A 390 9.11 -14.64 4.00
C GLY A 390 10.07 -15.37 3.07
N ASN A 391 9.65 -16.47 2.43
CA ASN A 391 10.49 -17.20 1.48
C ASN A 391 10.76 -16.36 0.22
N LYS A 392 12.02 -16.30 -0.19
CA LYS A 392 12.47 -15.47 -1.32
C LYS A 392 11.74 -15.79 -2.63
N THR A 393 11.60 -17.06 -2.96
CA THR A 393 10.92 -17.49 -4.20
C THR A 393 9.42 -17.15 -4.14
N TYR A 394 8.78 -17.39 -2.99
CA TYR A 394 7.38 -17.03 -2.78
C TYR A 394 7.15 -15.53 -2.97
N LEU A 395 7.97 -14.70 -2.32
CA LEU A 395 7.87 -13.24 -2.42
C LEU A 395 8.08 -12.77 -3.85
N PHE A 396 9.10 -13.28 -4.53
CA PHE A 396 9.38 -12.92 -5.93
C PHE A 396 8.21 -13.25 -6.87
N GLU A 397 7.65 -14.47 -6.76
CA GLU A 397 6.53 -14.88 -7.62
C GLU A 397 5.24 -14.13 -7.27
N ARG A 398 4.94 -13.96 -5.99
CA ARG A 398 3.72 -13.29 -5.53
C ARG A 398 3.72 -11.79 -5.84
N SER A 399 4.84 -11.10 -5.73
CA SER A 399 4.92 -9.68 -6.01
C SER A 399 4.72 -9.32 -7.48
N LYS A 400 4.85 -10.28 -8.41
CA LYS A 400 4.52 -10.06 -9.83
C LYS A 400 3.07 -9.65 -10.07
N GLU A 401 2.13 -10.11 -9.24
CA GLU A 401 0.71 -9.77 -9.41
C GLU A 401 0.22 -8.72 -8.41
N THR A 402 0.85 -8.59 -7.23
CA THR A 402 0.28 -7.78 -6.15
C THR A 402 0.21 -6.29 -6.47
N LEU A 403 1.16 -5.75 -7.24
CA LEU A 403 1.11 -4.35 -7.66
C LEU A 403 -0.13 -4.07 -8.53
N GLY A 404 -0.41 -4.93 -9.50
CA GLY A 404 -1.54 -4.77 -10.41
C GLY A 404 -2.90 -5.00 -9.74
N LEU A 405 -2.94 -5.69 -8.60
CA LEU A 405 -4.20 -5.94 -7.87
C LEU A 405 -4.91 -4.65 -7.45
N LEU A 406 -4.18 -3.55 -7.25
CA LEU A 406 -4.80 -2.29 -6.88
C LEU A 406 -5.78 -1.76 -7.94
N TYR A 407 -5.56 -2.07 -9.22
CA TYR A 407 -6.41 -1.67 -10.35
C TYR A 407 -7.13 -2.86 -11.02
N ALA A 408 -6.96 -4.07 -10.53
CA ALA A 408 -7.74 -5.22 -10.99
C ALA A 408 -9.24 -5.06 -10.69
N ASP A 409 -10.09 -5.83 -11.38
CA ASP A 409 -11.49 -6.01 -10.95
C ASP A 409 -11.52 -6.87 -9.70
N HIS A 410 -12.08 -6.35 -8.61
CA HIS A 410 -12.16 -7.07 -7.33
C HIS A 410 -13.42 -7.92 -7.24
N PHE A 411 -13.59 -8.82 -8.20
CA PHE A 411 -14.73 -9.74 -8.20
C PHE A 411 -14.82 -10.55 -6.89
N PRO A 412 -16.02 -10.88 -6.43
CA PRO A 412 -16.19 -11.81 -5.32
C PRO A 412 -15.45 -13.12 -5.60
N TYR A 413 -14.77 -13.65 -4.56
CA TYR A 413 -13.99 -14.90 -4.62
C TYR A 413 -12.74 -14.86 -5.52
N LEU A 414 -12.30 -13.68 -5.95
CA LEU A 414 -11.07 -13.54 -6.73
C LEU A 414 -9.91 -14.26 -6.04
N GLN A 415 -9.21 -15.11 -6.79
CA GLN A 415 -8.06 -15.87 -6.31
C GLN A 415 -6.77 -15.32 -6.90
N LYS A 416 -5.70 -15.32 -6.09
CA LYS A 416 -4.36 -15.03 -6.59
C LYS A 416 -3.89 -16.16 -7.49
N ALA A 417 -3.25 -15.81 -8.60
CA ALA A 417 -2.79 -16.76 -9.60
C ALA A 417 -1.36 -17.27 -9.33
N THR A 418 -0.50 -16.41 -8.75
CA THR A 418 0.91 -16.73 -8.53
C THR A 418 1.17 -17.46 -7.22
N ALA A 419 2.35 -18.08 -7.08
CA ALA A 419 2.83 -18.75 -5.86
C ALA A 419 1.80 -19.72 -5.24
N ARG A 420 1.09 -20.48 -6.09
CA ARG A 420 0.09 -21.48 -5.70
C ARG A 420 0.73 -22.79 -5.22
N GLY A 421 -0.05 -23.57 -4.48
CA GLY A 421 0.35 -24.92 -4.07
C GLY A 421 1.42 -24.96 -2.97
N VAL A 422 1.62 -23.89 -2.20
CA VAL A 422 2.66 -23.81 -1.17
C VAL A 422 2.35 -24.73 0.01
N ARG A 423 1.08 -24.76 0.43
CA ARG A 423 0.61 -25.64 1.50
C ARG A 423 -0.56 -26.48 0.98
N ARG A 424 -0.48 -27.78 1.19
CA ARG A 424 -1.46 -28.74 0.67
C ARG A 424 -1.86 -29.69 1.77
N THR A 425 -3.14 -30.06 1.80
CA THR A 425 -3.60 -31.14 2.67
C THR A 425 -3.21 -32.51 2.08
N PRO A 426 -3.22 -33.58 2.86
CA PRO A 426 -3.00 -34.93 2.32
C PRO A 426 -3.98 -35.36 1.24
N PHE A 427 -5.18 -34.77 1.20
CA PHE A 427 -6.22 -35.08 0.23
C PHE A 427 -6.14 -34.26 -1.07
N HIS A 428 -5.26 -33.27 -1.15
CA HIS A 428 -5.19 -32.31 -2.24
C HIS A 428 -5.22 -32.98 -3.62
N SER A 429 -4.40 -34.00 -3.88
CA SER A 429 -4.35 -34.70 -5.17
C SER A 429 -5.67 -35.43 -5.48
N HIS A 430 -6.25 -36.08 -4.47
CA HIS A 430 -7.54 -36.79 -4.65
C HIS A 430 -8.69 -35.82 -4.90
N LEU A 431 -8.65 -34.61 -4.33
CA LEU A 431 -9.63 -33.59 -4.60
C LEU A 431 -9.54 -33.08 -6.04
N LEU A 432 -8.32 -32.85 -6.54
CA LEU A 432 -8.08 -32.46 -7.94
C LEU A 432 -8.59 -33.53 -8.91
N GLU A 433 -8.32 -34.83 -8.65
CA GLU A 433 -8.85 -35.95 -9.46
C GLU A 433 -10.37 -35.97 -9.52
N ARG A 434 -11.04 -35.40 -8.53
CA ARG A 434 -12.51 -35.28 -8.45
C ARG A 434 -13.04 -33.97 -9.04
N GLY A 435 -12.22 -33.19 -9.70
CA GLY A 435 -12.60 -31.93 -10.33
C GLY A 435 -12.64 -30.75 -9.38
N ALA A 436 -11.93 -30.81 -8.23
CA ALA A 436 -11.86 -29.68 -7.32
C ALA A 436 -11.18 -28.48 -7.97
N VAL A 437 -11.82 -27.31 -7.83
CA VAL A 437 -11.25 -26.01 -8.17
C VAL A 437 -10.75 -25.38 -6.87
N MET A 438 -9.41 -25.24 -6.81
CA MET A 438 -8.74 -24.83 -5.58
C MET A 438 -8.77 -23.31 -5.40
N GLY A 439 -8.92 -22.88 -4.15
CA GLY A 439 -8.64 -21.54 -3.68
C GLY A 439 -7.59 -21.55 -2.59
N GLU A 440 -6.95 -20.40 -2.34
CA GLU A 440 -5.91 -20.25 -1.34
C GLU A 440 -6.37 -19.37 -0.17
N ILE A 441 -6.08 -19.85 1.05
CA ILE A 441 -6.15 -19.00 2.26
C ILE A 441 -4.89 -19.25 3.10
N ALA A 442 -4.15 -18.20 3.39
CA ALA A 442 -2.88 -18.25 4.14
C ALA A 442 -1.92 -19.34 3.64
N GLY A 443 -1.84 -19.49 2.31
CA GLY A 443 -1.04 -20.48 1.61
C GLY A 443 -1.65 -21.87 1.52
N TRP A 444 -2.73 -22.17 2.23
CA TRP A 444 -3.41 -23.46 2.15
C TRP A 444 -4.30 -23.53 0.92
N GLU A 445 -4.03 -24.50 0.06
CA GLU A 445 -4.91 -24.89 -1.03
C GLU A 445 -6.07 -25.71 -0.48
N ARG A 446 -7.28 -25.33 -0.82
CA ARG A 446 -8.50 -26.05 -0.46
C ARG A 446 -9.51 -26.01 -1.60
N ALA A 447 -10.33 -27.03 -1.70
CA ALA A 447 -11.40 -27.06 -2.68
C ALA A 447 -12.47 -26.01 -2.35
N ASN A 448 -12.66 -25.04 -3.25
CA ASN A 448 -13.74 -24.08 -3.11
C ASN A 448 -15.06 -24.57 -3.75
N TRP A 449 -14.96 -25.36 -4.82
CA TRP A 449 -16.08 -26.00 -5.49
C TRP A 449 -15.56 -27.15 -6.36
N PHE A 450 -16.47 -27.99 -6.89
CA PHE A 450 -16.13 -29.11 -7.75
C PHE A 450 -16.77 -28.96 -9.12
N ALA A 451 -15.95 -29.01 -10.18
CA ALA A 451 -16.42 -29.03 -11.57
C ALA A 451 -17.09 -30.36 -11.89
N ARG A 452 -18.19 -30.31 -12.63
CA ARG A 452 -18.88 -31.50 -13.14
C ARG A 452 -18.16 -32.03 -14.39
N GLU A 453 -18.48 -33.24 -14.77
CA GLU A 453 -18.02 -33.80 -16.03
C GLU A 453 -18.39 -32.89 -17.22
N GLY A 454 -17.38 -32.50 -18.02
CA GLY A 454 -17.53 -31.56 -19.13
C GLY A 454 -17.56 -30.07 -18.76
N GLN A 455 -17.51 -29.71 -17.48
CA GLN A 455 -17.41 -28.33 -17.03
C GLN A 455 -15.94 -27.93 -16.87
N SER A 456 -15.55 -26.73 -17.36
CA SER A 456 -14.20 -26.20 -17.12
C SER A 456 -13.96 -25.98 -15.62
N PRO A 457 -12.85 -26.50 -15.05
CA PRO A 457 -12.49 -26.30 -13.65
C PRO A 457 -11.82 -24.93 -13.42
N GLU A 458 -12.39 -23.87 -13.96
CA GLU A 458 -11.85 -22.51 -13.89
C GLU A 458 -12.88 -21.55 -13.35
N TYR A 459 -12.45 -20.51 -12.65
CA TYR A 459 -13.32 -19.41 -12.23
C TYR A 459 -13.70 -18.54 -13.42
N GLN A 460 -14.98 -18.30 -13.61
CA GLN A 460 -15.51 -17.23 -14.46
C GLN A 460 -16.09 -16.17 -13.54
N TYR A 461 -15.26 -15.14 -13.25
CA TYR A 461 -15.65 -14.12 -12.28
C TYR A 461 -16.76 -13.23 -12.80
N SER A 462 -17.65 -12.81 -11.91
CA SER A 462 -18.78 -11.94 -12.21
C SER A 462 -19.30 -11.27 -10.94
N TRP A 463 -19.85 -10.09 -11.06
CA TRP A 463 -20.65 -9.43 -10.01
C TRP A 463 -22.03 -10.07 -9.80
N GLN A 464 -22.46 -10.89 -10.76
CA GLN A 464 -23.68 -11.70 -10.70
C GLN A 464 -23.37 -13.11 -10.16
N ARG A 465 -24.25 -14.10 -10.45
CA ARG A 465 -23.97 -15.50 -10.15
C ARG A 465 -22.81 -16.01 -10.98
N GLN A 466 -21.79 -16.53 -10.32
CA GLN A 466 -20.63 -17.10 -10.99
C GLN A 466 -20.89 -18.49 -11.53
N ASN A 467 -20.05 -18.98 -12.43
CA ASN A 467 -20.23 -20.26 -13.13
C ASN A 467 -20.37 -21.49 -12.21
N PHE A 468 -19.88 -21.40 -10.98
CA PHE A 468 -19.94 -22.47 -9.99
C PHE A 468 -21.14 -22.38 -9.03
N PHE A 469 -22.03 -21.41 -9.20
CA PHE A 469 -23.15 -21.19 -8.28
C PHE A 469 -24.02 -22.43 -8.11
N ASP A 470 -24.38 -23.13 -9.20
CA ASP A 470 -25.21 -24.32 -9.16
C ASP A 470 -24.50 -25.52 -8.53
N ASN A 471 -23.17 -25.64 -8.71
CA ASN A 471 -22.36 -26.65 -8.04
C ASN A 471 -22.42 -26.48 -6.52
N VAL A 472 -22.10 -25.27 -6.04
CA VAL A 472 -22.12 -24.94 -4.59
C VAL A 472 -23.54 -25.08 -4.01
N ARG A 473 -24.58 -24.72 -4.76
CA ARG A 473 -25.96 -24.91 -4.32
C ARG A 473 -26.28 -26.38 -4.08
N GLU A 474 -25.87 -27.27 -4.99
CA GLU A 474 -26.10 -28.73 -4.86
C GLU A 474 -25.31 -29.32 -3.69
N GLU A 475 -24.03 -28.91 -3.53
CA GLU A 475 -23.20 -29.32 -2.39
C GLU A 475 -23.83 -28.87 -1.05
N HIS A 476 -24.32 -27.65 -0.96
CA HIS A 476 -25.05 -27.13 0.19
C HIS A 476 -26.29 -27.96 0.50
N MET A 477 -27.07 -28.29 -0.52
CA MET A 477 -28.30 -29.10 -0.35
C MET A 477 -27.95 -30.52 0.07
N ALA A 478 -26.89 -31.12 -0.48
CA ALA A 478 -26.45 -32.46 -0.09
C ALA A 478 -26.02 -32.51 1.40
N VAL A 479 -25.29 -31.50 1.88
CA VAL A 479 -24.93 -31.40 3.31
C VAL A 479 -26.14 -31.17 4.20
N ARG A 480 -27.11 -30.36 3.78
CA ARG A 480 -28.33 -30.07 4.57
C ARG A 480 -29.28 -31.25 4.67
N THR A 481 -29.30 -32.13 3.67
CA THR A 481 -30.24 -33.29 3.61
C THR A 481 -29.55 -34.63 3.89
N GLY A 482 -28.21 -34.65 3.98
CA GLY A 482 -27.40 -35.84 4.19
C GLY A 482 -26.18 -35.54 5.10
N VAL A 483 -25.02 -36.04 4.71
CA VAL A 483 -23.77 -35.94 5.44
C VAL A 483 -22.72 -35.30 4.56
N GLY A 484 -21.96 -34.33 5.09
CA GLY A 484 -20.81 -33.72 4.44
C GLY A 484 -19.49 -34.14 5.11
N MET A 485 -18.43 -34.28 4.29
CA MET A 485 -17.06 -34.45 4.75
C MET A 485 -16.24 -33.25 4.24
N TYR A 486 -15.50 -32.62 5.14
CA TYR A 486 -14.71 -31.45 4.83
C TYR A 486 -13.23 -31.73 5.06
N ASP A 487 -12.39 -31.39 4.07
CA ASP A 487 -10.94 -31.30 4.21
C ASP A 487 -10.58 -29.86 4.58
N MET A 488 -10.08 -29.62 5.79
CA MET A 488 -9.84 -28.28 6.36
C MET A 488 -8.41 -28.09 6.79
#